data_58c24445e97b3effaa73f3cd081ef4f9
#
_entry.id   58c24445e97b3effaa73f3cd081ef4f9
#
_cell.length_a   1.000
_cell.length_b   1.000
_cell.length_c   1.000
_cell.angle_alpha   90.00
_cell.angle_beta   90.00
_cell.angle_gamma   90.00
#
_symmetry.space_group_name_H-M   'P 1'
#
loop_
_entity.id
_entity.type
_entity.pdbx_description
1 polymer ?
#
loop_
_entity_poly.entity_id
_entity_poly.type
_entity_poly.pdbx_seq_one_letter_code
_entity_poly.pdbx_strand_id
1 'polypeptide(L)'
;MRIKKGDKVKVITGAYKGTIGEVTKAFPKEDKVIVEGVNMVKKHLRPTQQNPDGGIVEKEAKIHVSNVMLYDEKAKQASRVKYEIKDGKKVRVYKKSGAEVK
;
A
#
# COMPACT_ATOMS: atom_id res chain seq x y z
N MET A 1 -7.37 10.28 1.74
CA MET A 1 -6.32 9.31 2.16
C MET A 1 -4.98 9.76 1.61
N ARG A 2 -3.94 9.70 2.42
CA ARG A 2 -2.60 10.21 2.04
C ARG A 2 -1.80 9.24 1.17
N ILE A 3 -2.20 7.99 1.10
CA ILE A 3 -1.57 6.94 0.31
C ILE A 3 -2.41 6.70 -0.94
N LYS A 4 -1.75 6.61 -2.08
CA LYS A 4 -2.39 6.42 -3.38
C LYS A 4 -1.78 5.23 -4.11
N LYS A 5 -2.51 4.71 -5.12
CA LYS A 5 -1.99 3.69 -6.01
C LYS A 5 -0.65 4.14 -6.63
N GLY A 6 0.32 3.24 -6.64
CA GLY A 6 1.65 3.53 -7.16
C GLY A 6 2.65 4.02 -6.12
N ASP A 7 2.18 4.35 -4.91
CA ASP A 7 3.07 4.78 -3.83
C ASP A 7 3.87 3.59 -3.29
N LYS A 8 5.13 3.84 -2.96
CA LYS A 8 5.96 2.85 -2.28
C LYS A 8 5.78 3.03 -0.77
N VAL A 9 5.45 1.95 -0.09
CA VAL A 9 5.13 1.95 1.33
C VAL A 9 5.91 0.88 2.08
N LYS A 10 6.06 1.08 3.38
CA LYS A 10 6.65 0.09 4.29
C LYS A 10 5.58 -0.30 5.32
N VAL A 11 5.43 -1.60 5.53
CA VAL A 11 4.52 -2.12 6.55
C VAL A 11 5.18 -1.92 7.92
N ILE A 12 4.46 -1.27 8.84
CA ILE A 12 5.01 -0.89 10.14
C ILE A 12 4.51 -1.76 11.29
N THR A 13 3.52 -2.62 11.04
CA THR A 13 2.95 -3.48 12.09
C THR A 13 2.42 -4.77 11.50
N GLY A 14 2.25 -5.78 12.35
CA GLY A 14 1.71 -7.07 11.98
C GLY A 14 2.75 -8.06 11.45
N ALA A 15 2.26 -9.17 10.86
CA ALA A 15 3.11 -10.26 10.39
C ALA A 15 4.08 -9.85 9.27
N TYR A 16 3.75 -8.82 8.52
CA TYR A 16 4.57 -8.34 7.39
C TYR A 16 5.40 -7.11 7.73
N LYS A 17 5.52 -6.77 9.02
CA LYS A 17 6.31 -5.62 9.48
C LYS A 17 7.69 -5.60 8.85
N GLY A 18 8.06 -4.46 8.28
CA GLY A 18 9.36 -4.27 7.62
C GLY A 18 9.35 -4.52 6.12
N THR A 19 8.27 -5.07 5.57
CA THR A 19 8.14 -5.30 4.12
C THR A 19 7.89 -3.99 3.40
N ILE A 20 8.62 -3.79 2.30
CA ILE A 20 8.47 -2.61 1.43
C ILE A 20 7.83 -3.09 0.13
N GLY A 21 6.80 -2.39 -0.32
CA GLY A 21 6.13 -2.72 -1.57
C GLY A 21 5.40 -1.55 -2.15
N GLU A 22 4.89 -1.74 -3.37
CA GLU A 22 4.13 -0.73 -4.07
C GLU A 22 2.62 -0.97 -3.86
N VAL A 23 1.88 0.12 -3.65
CA VAL A 23 0.42 0.06 -3.53
C VAL A 23 -0.16 -0.23 -4.92
N THR A 24 -0.83 -1.37 -5.06
CA THR A 24 -1.46 -1.77 -6.33
C THR A 24 -2.89 -1.27 -6.44
N LYS A 25 -3.58 -1.14 -5.31
CA LYS A 25 -4.95 -0.59 -5.25
C LYS A 25 -5.14 0.17 -3.95
N ALA A 26 -5.94 1.22 -4.00
CA ALA A 26 -6.32 1.99 -2.83
C ALA A 26 -7.85 2.07 -2.74
N PHE A 27 -8.37 1.97 -1.53
CA PHE A 27 -9.81 2.00 -1.24
C PHE A 27 -10.09 3.11 -0.23
N PRO A 28 -10.20 4.37 -0.67
CA PRO A 28 -10.33 5.52 0.24
C PRO A 28 -11.56 5.45 1.15
N LYS A 29 -12.66 4.88 0.67
CA LYS A 29 -13.88 4.74 1.46
C LYS A 29 -13.73 3.77 2.64
N GLU A 30 -12.81 2.82 2.52
CA GLU A 30 -12.56 1.81 3.56
C GLU A 30 -11.28 2.09 4.36
N ASP A 31 -10.50 3.09 3.97
CA ASP A 31 -9.17 3.38 4.50
C ASP A 31 -8.25 2.16 4.42
N LYS A 32 -8.33 1.45 3.30
CA LYS A 32 -7.54 0.23 3.06
C LYS A 32 -6.78 0.33 1.75
N VAL A 33 -5.69 -0.44 1.68
CA VAL A 33 -4.85 -0.53 0.48
C VAL A 33 -4.42 -1.97 0.26
N ILE A 34 -4.08 -2.29 -0.98
CA ILE A 34 -3.44 -3.55 -1.33
C ILE A 34 -2.01 -3.23 -1.72
N VAL A 35 -1.05 -3.86 -1.06
CA VAL A 35 0.37 -3.70 -1.31
C VAL A 35 0.92 -4.97 -1.95
N GLU A 36 1.68 -4.83 -3.02
CA GLU A 36 2.25 -5.97 -3.74
C GLU A 36 3.08 -6.85 -2.81
N GLY A 37 2.79 -8.15 -2.82
CA GLY A 37 3.51 -9.14 -2.02
C GLY A 37 3.22 -9.13 -0.53
N VAL A 38 2.31 -8.28 -0.07
CA VAL A 38 1.99 -8.12 1.35
C VAL A 38 0.60 -8.66 1.64
N ASN A 39 0.46 -9.31 2.81
CA ASN A 39 -0.81 -9.85 3.27
C ASN A 39 -1.42 -10.85 2.27
N MET A 40 -0.58 -11.72 1.74
CA MET A 40 -1.02 -12.77 0.82
C MET A 40 -1.91 -13.77 1.55
N VAL A 41 -3.08 -14.04 1.00
CA VAL A 41 -4.00 -15.04 1.54
C VAL A 41 -4.27 -16.10 0.49
N LYS A 42 -4.42 -17.34 0.94
CA LYS A 42 -4.82 -18.45 0.07
C LYS A 42 -6.34 -18.52 0.06
N LYS A 43 -6.92 -18.44 -1.13
CA LYS A 43 -8.35 -18.48 -1.30
C LYS A 43 -8.73 -19.75 -2.03
N HIS A 44 -9.62 -20.55 -1.42
CA HIS A 44 -10.16 -21.74 -2.06
C HIS A 44 -11.24 -21.31 -3.05
N LEU A 45 -11.06 -21.68 -4.31
CA LEU A 45 -12.06 -21.44 -5.34
C LEU A 45 -13.01 -22.61 -5.42
N ARG A 46 -14.31 -22.33 -5.49
CA ARG A 46 -15.31 -23.37 -5.73
C ARG A 46 -15.27 -23.79 -7.18
N PRO A 47 -15.48 -25.09 -7.48
CA PRO A 47 -15.62 -25.53 -8.89
C PRO A 47 -16.75 -24.77 -9.59
N THR A 48 -16.48 -24.36 -10.80
CA THR A 48 -17.43 -23.67 -11.67
C THR A 48 -17.39 -24.30 -13.05
N GLN A 49 -18.29 -23.89 -13.92
CA GLN A 49 -18.26 -24.36 -15.31
C GLN A 49 -16.98 -23.97 -16.02
N GLN A 50 -16.40 -22.82 -15.66
CA GLN A 50 -15.16 -22.33 -16.25
C GLN A 50 -13.92 -22.95 -15.59
N ASN A 51 -14.05 -23.40 -14.34
CA ASN A 51 -12.98 -24.02 -13.57
C ASN A 51 -13.55 -25.16 -12.72
N PRO A 52 -13.86 -26.32 -13.38
CA PRO A 52 -14.55 -27.41 -12.72
C PRO A 52 -13.77 -28.07 -11.59
N ASP A 53 -12.45 -27.96 -11.61
CA ASP A 53 -11.60 -28.54 -10.58
C ASP A 53 -11.46 -27.65 -9.35
N GLY A 54 -11.95 -26.41 -9.42
CA GLY A 54 -11.72 -25.42 -8.38
C GLY A 54 -10.26 -25.09 -8.27
N GLY A 55 -9.81 -24.85 -7.05
CA GLY A 55 -8.39 -24.61 -6.83
C GLY A 55 -8.11 -23.72 -5.64
N ILE A 56 -6.81 -23.44 -5.44
CA ILE A 56 -6.32 -22.52 -4.43
C ILE A 56 -5.56 -21.41 -5.17
N VAL A 57 -5.94 -20.16 -4.93
CA VAL A 57 -5.21 -19.02 -5.46
C VAL A 57 -4.68 -18.17 -4.31
N GLU A 58 -3.51 -17.62 -4.51
CA GLU A 58 -2.95 -16.65 -3.58
C GLU A 58 -3.35 -15.27 -4.06
N LYS A 59 -3.94 -14.49 -3.17
CA LYS A 59 -4.33 -13.11 -3.43
C LYS A 59 -3.84 -12.20 -2.33
N GLU A 60 -3.51 -11.00 -2.71
CA GLU A 60 -3.14 -9.96 -1.77
C GLU A 60 -4.43 -9.42 -1.13
N ALA A 61 -4.51 -9.48 0.20
CA ALA A 61 -5.66 -8.97 0.92
C ALA A 61 -5.45 -7.50 1.28
N LYS A 62 -6.56 -6.79 1.47
CA LYS A 62 -6.53 -5.39 1.90
C LYS A 62 -5.94 -5.27 3.29
N ILE A 63 -5.14 -4.23 3.51
CA ILE A 63 -4.65 -3.86 4.83
C ILE A 63 -5.07 -2.43 5.14
N HIS A 64 -5.29 -2.15 6.43
CA HIS A 64 -5.66 -0.81 6.85
C HIS A 64 -4.50 0.15 6.63
N VAL A 65 -4.79 1.34 6.15
CA VAL A 65 -3.77 2.34 5.81
C VAL A 65 -2.91 2.76 7.01
N SER A 66 -3.45 2.64 8.23
CA SER A 66 -2.67 2.93 9.45
C SER A 66 -1.53 1.94 9.70
N ASN A 67 -1.56 0.77 9.03
CA ASN A 67 -0.54 -0.26 9.18
C ASN A 67 0.64 -0.07 8.23
N VAL A 68 0.61 0.94 7.38
CA VAL A 68 1.67 1.25 6.43
C VAL A 68 2.05 2.73 6.50
N MET A 69 3.28 3.03 6.09
CA MET A 69 3.76 4.40 5.93
C MET A 69 4.42 4.52 4.58
N LEU A 70 4.38 5.70 3.98
CA LEU A 70 5.12 5.96 2.76
C LEU A 70 6.61 5.74 3.00
N TYR A 71 7.25 5.04 2.08
CA TYR A 71 8.68 4.79 2.14
C TYR A 71 9.43 5.90 1.41
N ASP A 72 10.28 6.59 2.14
CA ASP A 72 11.10 7.65 1.59
C ASP A 72 12.42 7.06 1.11
N GLU A 73 12.57 6.89 -0.18
CA GLU A 73 13.78 6.30 -0.78
C GLU A 73 15.01 7.16 -0.56
N LYS A 74 14.86 8.47 -0.47
CA LYS A 74 15.95 9.39 -0.24
C LYS A 74 16.50 9.26 1.16
N ALA A 75 15.62 9.13 2.15
CA ALA A 75 16.00 8.91 3.54
C ALA A 75 16.18 7.43 3.87
N LYS A 76 15.79 6.52 2.98
CA LYS A 76 15.83 5.06 3.14
C LYS A 76 15.09 4.58 4.38
N GLN A 77 13.95 5.20 4.67
CA GLN A 77 13.11 4.83 5.80
C GLN A 77 11.67 5.27 5.60
N ALA A 78 10.76 4.69 6.39
CA ALA A 78 9.37 5.11 6.39
C ALA A 78 9.25 6.55 6.89
N SER A 79 8.41 7.33 6.26
CA SER A 79 8.21 8.72 6.60
C SER A 79 6.73 9.08 6.59
N ARG A 80 6.36 9.97 7.47
CA ARG A 80 5.06 10.62 7.41
C ARG A 80 5.06 11.65 6.29
N VAL A 81 3.88 11.99 5.83
CA VAL A 81 3.67 12.93 4.75
C VAL A 81 2.97 14.17 5.30
N LYS A 82 3.43 15.32 4.87
CA LYS A 82 2.72 16.58 5.06
C LYS A 82 2.35 17.16 3.70
N TYR A 83 1.41 18.08 3.70
CA TYR A 83 1.02 18.78 2.49
C TYR A 83 1.64 20.17 2.48
N GLU A 84 2.19 20.56 1.34
CA GLU A 84 2.67 21.92 1.10
C GLU A 84 2.00 22.47 -0.14
N ILE A 85 1.93 23.80 -0.25
CA ILE A 85 1.40 24.46 -1.43
C ILE A 85 2.58 24.94 -2.25
N LYS A 86 2.68 24.45 -3.49
CA LYS A 86 3.68 24.89 -4.47
C LYS A 86 2.95 25.33 -5.74
N ASP A 87 3.23 26.54 -6.18
CA ASP A 87 2.61 27.11 -7.39
C ASP A 87 1.09 27.03 -7.39
N GLY A 88 0.49 27.26 -6.20
CA GLY A 88 -0.97 27.18 -6.02
C GLY A 88 -1.55 25.78 -5.93
N LYS A 89 -0.72 24.73 -5.98
CA LYS A 89 -1.15 23.35 -5.91
C LYS A 89 -0.70 22.69 -4.62
N LYS A 90 -1.57 21.85 -4.06
CA LYS A 90 -1.27 21.05 -2.87
C LYS A 90 -0.44 19.84 -3.26
N VAL A 91 0.75 19.70 -2.70
CA VAL A 91 1.65 18.57 -2.96
C VAL A 91 1.97 17.83 -1.67
N ARG A 92 2.21 16.53 -1.80
CA ARG A 92 2.64 15.68 -0.68
C ARG A 92 4.16 15.75 -0.56
N VAL A 93 4.64 15.87 0.66
CA VAL A 93 6.08 15.97 0.94
C VAL A 93 6.43 15.04 2.09
N TYR A 94 7.53 14.31 1.97
CA TYR A 94 8.05 13.49 3.06
C TYR A 94 8.56 14.39 4.19
N LYS A 95 8.10 14.13 5.41
CA LYS A 95 8.57 14.89 6.58
C LYS A 95 10.05 14.69 6.86
N LYS A 96 10.58 13.51 6.58
CA LYS A 96 11.97 13.16 6.90
C LYS A 96 12.98 13.86 5.99
N SER A 97 12.76 13.81 4.68
CA SER A 97 13.71 14.37 3.71
C SER A 97 13.27 15.71 3.14
N GLY A 98 12.00 16.06 3.25
CA GLY A 98 11.44 17.23 2.59
C GLY A 98 11.23 17.03 1.10
N ALA A 99 11.50 15.83 0.57
CA ALA A 99 11.32 15.55 -0.84
C ALA A 99 9.84 15.40 -1.20
N GLU A 100 9.49 15.81 -2.39
CA GLU A 100 8.13 15.68 -2.89
C GLU A 100 7.80 14.20 -3.20
N VAL A 101 6.62 13.76 -2.79
CA VAL A 101 6.12 12.41 -3.10
C VAL A 101 5.63 12.39 -4.54
N LYS A 102 6.17 11.48 -5.32
CA LYS A 102 5.77 11.31 -6.72
C LYS A 102 4.36 10.75 -6.88
#